data_c03c16092685fc77a367c0875bc51548
#
_entry.id   c03c16092685fc77a367c0875bc51548
#
_cell.length_a   1.000
_cell.length_b   1.000
_cell.length_c   1.000
_cell.angle_alpha   90.00
_cell.angle_beta   90.00
_cell.angle_gamma   90.00
#
_symmetry.space_group_name_H-M   'P 1'
#
loop_
_entity.id
_entity.type
_entity.pdbx_description
1 polymer ?
#
loop_
_entity_poly.entity_id
_entity_poly.type
_entity_poly.pdbx_seq_one_letter_code
_entity_poly.pdbx_strand_id
1 'polypeptide(L)'
;MDYESLFKAARKAGTALTDVEPERLGRILQHAARLLRGHTPALLEANARDIEAMPPSSPMLDRLRLTPERIDAIASDMEAISHLRSPQGEELARWTRPNGMTIVKRRVPFGVIGMVCEARPNVTADIFALCVKSGNACILKGGSDARHSNEAIAALLHEALGAEGIDENTFTLLPAGHEAVGALLSAVGYVDVVIPRGGAGLIRFVRENARIPVIETGAGIVHTYFDIDGDLEKGRAVVCNAKTRRVSVCNALDCLVIHRGRLTDLPELCAPLAGAHVTVYADEEAFAALDGHYPAGLLEHAAEEHFGTEFLDYKLAVKTVASLDGALAHIARYSSRHSEA
;
A
#
# COMPACT_ATOMS: atom_id res chain seq x y z
N MET A 1 -6.37 13.66 -25.47
CA MET A 1 -5.63 14.54 -24.52
C MET A 1 -4.17 14.51 -24.91
N ASP A 2 -3.45 15.63 -24.79
CA ASP A 2 -2.00 15.67 -25.06
C ASP A 2 -1.22 15.25 -23.81
N TYR A 3 -1.01 13.95 -23.64
CA TYR A 3 -0.27 13.39 -22.52
C TYR A 3 1.21 13.79 -22.55
N GLU A 4 1.80 13.98 -23.74
CA GLU A 4 3.21 14.34 -23.85
C GLU A 4 3.49 15.73 -23.26
N SER A 5 2.62 16.70 -23.52
CA SER A 5 2.72 18.03 -22.92
C SER A 5 2.60 18.00 -21.38
N LEU A 6 1.70 17.16 -20.82
CA LEU A 6 1.60 16.97 -19.39
C LEU A 6 2.89 16.37 -18.79
N PHE A 7 3.46 15.35 -19.43
CA PHE A 7 4.70 14.72 -18.97
C PHE A 7 5.90 15.65 -19.06
N LYS A 8 5.99 16.48 -20.12
CA LYS A 8 7.01 17.53 -20.25
C LYS A 8 6.92 18.57 -19.12
N ALA A 9 5.71 19.01 -18.79
CA ALA A 9 5.46 19.95 -17.71
C ALA A 9 5.87 19.36 -16.35
N ALA A 10 5.46 18.13 -16.05
CA ALA A 10 5.87 17.43 -14.83
C ALA A 10 7.39 17.24 -14.75
N ARG A 11 8.05 16.90 -15.87
CA ARG A 11 9.52 16.77 -15.91
C ARG A 11 10.22 18.08 -15.60
N LYS A 12 9.74 19.20 -16.16
CA LYS A 12 10.26 20.54 -15.88
C LYS A 12 10.09 20.91 -14.41
N ALA A 13 8.88 20.67 -13.85
CA ALA A 13 8.59 20.93 -12.45
C ALA A 13 9.47 20.08 -11.51
N GLY A 14 9.65 18.77 -11.80
CA GLY A 14 10.51 17.86 -11.04
C GLY A 14 11.98 18.32 -11.04
N THR A 15 12.48 18.82 -12.17
CA THR A 15 13.83 19.38 -12.21
C THR A 15 13.96 20.62 -11.32
N ALA A 16 12.96 21.50 -11.31
CA ALA A 16 12.96 22.69 -10.47
C ALA A 16 12.90 22.38 -8.96
N LEU A 17 12.31 21.25 -8.56
CA LEU A 17 12.26 20.84 -7.16
C LEU A 17 13.63 20.51 -6.57
N THR A 18 14.63 20.19 -7.37
CA THR A 18 15.99 19.89 -6.87
C THR A 18 16.65 21.09 -6.21
N ASP A 19 16.23 22.30 -6.57
CA ASP A 19 16.77 23.56 -6.04
C ASP A 19 15.91 24.14 -4.90
N VAL A 20 14.84 23.44 -4.50
CA VAL A 20 13.94 23.89 -3.43
C VAL A 20 14.47 23.45 -2.08
N GLU A 21 14.58 24.39 -1.16
CA GLU A 21 15.04 24.13 0.20
C GLU A 21 14.08 23.14 0.93
N PRO A 22 14.62 22.17 1.70
CA PRO A 22 13.84 21.14 2.38
C PRO A 22 12.75 21.68 3.31
N GLU A 23 13.00 22.83 3.94
CA GLU A 23 12.03 23.51 4.82
C GLU A 23 10.82 24.01 4.04
N ARG A 24 11.02 24.49 2.81
CA ARG A 24 9.93 24.92 1.92
C ARG A 24 9.06 23.74 1.50
N LEU A 25 9.67 22.58 1.20
CA LEU A 25 8.94 21.34 0.93
C LEU A 25 8.07 20.93 2.15
N GLY A 26 8.61 21.09 3.36
CA GLY A 26 7.85 20.86 4.59
C GLY A 26 6.66 21.81 4.75
N ARG A 27 6.81 23.12 4.43
CA ARG A 27 5.71 24.10 4.51
C ARG A 27 4.57 23.78 3.53
N ILE A 28 4.90 23.30 2.31
CA ILE A 28 3.87 22.84 1.34
C ILE A 28 2.97 21.78 2.00
N LEU A 29 3.57 20.78 2.66
CA LEU A 29 2.81 19.70 3.29
C LEU A 29 1.96 20.20 4.46
N GLN A 30 2.49 21.11 5.29
CA GLN A 30 1.74 21.72 6.38
C GLN A 30 0.57 22.56 5.84
N HIS A 31 0.75 23.25 4.73
CA HIS A 31 -0.31 24.01 4.08
C HIS A 31 -1.40 23.07 3.53
N ALA A 32 -0.99 22.03 2.79
CA ALA A 32 -1.90 21.03 2.27
C ALA A 32 -2.73 20.35 3.40
N ALA A 33 -2.10 20.01 4.52
CA ALA A 33 -2.79 19.45 5.68
C ALA A 33 -3.86 20.41 6.26
N ARG A 34 -3.56 21.70 6.36
CA ARG A 34 -4.55 22.71 6.79
C ARG A 34 -5.71 22.84 5.80
N LEU A 35 -5.43 22.83 4.49
CA LEU A 35 -6.46 22.89 3.45
C LEU A 35 -7.37 21.67 3.49
N LEU A 36 -6.83 20.46 3.65
CA LEU A 36 -7.62 19.23 3.78
C LEU A 36 -8.60 19.31 4.97
N ARG A 37 -8.15 19.74 6.14
CA ARG A 37 -9.01 19.95 7.31
C ARG A 37 -10.05 21.05 7.07
N GLY A 38 -9.64 22.17 6.52
CA GLY A 38 -10.52 23.32 6.27
C GLY A 38 -11.61 23.05 5.25
N HIS A 39 -11.38 22.12 4.31
CA HIS A 39 -12.32 21.79 3.24
C HIS A 39 -12.98 20.41 3.42
N THR A 40 -12.98 19.86 4.64
CA THR A 40 -13.62 18.57 4.96
C THR A 40 -15.04 18.44 4.39
N PRO A 41 -15.96 19.42 4.51
CA PRO A 41 -17.31 19.28 3.93
C PRO A 41 -17.30 19.09 2.42
N ALA A 42 -16.48 19.82 1.67
CA ALA A 42 -16.38 19.72 0.22
C ALA A 42 -15.78 18.38 -0.21
N LEU A 43 -14.78 17.87 0.52
CA LEU A 43 -14.20 16.55 0.30
C LEU A 43 -15.22 15.43 0.54
N LEU A 44 -16.04 15.53 1.58
CA LEU A 44 -17.10 14.56 1.85
C LEU A 44 -18.19 14.59 0.79
N GLU A 45 -18.57 15.77 0.26
CA GLU A 45 -19.50 15.91 -0.86
C GLU A 45 -18.97 15.26 -2.14
N ALA A 46 -17.69 15.48 -2.48
CA ALA A 46 -17.05 14.84 -3.60
C ALA A 46 -16.99 13.30 -3.42
N ASN A 47 -16.67 12.83 -2.22
CA ASN A 47 -16.62 11.41 -1.91
C ASN A 47 -18.01 10.74 -1.93
N ALA A 48 -19.07 11.45 -1.53
CA ALA A 48 -20.43 10.93 -1.63
C ALA A 48 -20.80 10.56 -3.08
N ARG A 49 -20.41 11.39 -4.05
CA ARG A 49 -20.62 11.09 -5.49
C ARG A 49 -19.93 9.81 -5.95
N ASP A 50 -18.72 9.57 -5.46
CA ASP A 50 -17.97 8.32 -5.77
C ASP A 50 -18.65 7.11 -5.11
N ILE A 51 -19.13 7.25 -3.87
CA ILE A 51 -19.83 6.19 -3.13
C ILE A 51 -21.18 5.83 -3.79
N GLU A 52 -21.94 6.82 -4.21
CA GLU A 52 -23.25 6.63 -4.90
C GLU A 52 -23.11 5.86 -6.20
N ALA A 53 -21.98 6.02 -6.90
CA ALA A 53 -21.71 5.31 -8.16
C ALA A 53 -21.31 3.83 -7.94
N MET A 54 -21.01 3.41 -6.69
CA MET A 54 -20.54 2.06 -6.38
C MET A 54 -21.69 1.17 -5.85
N PRO A 55 -21.74 -0.12 -6.27
CA PRO A 55 -22.74 -1.06 -5.74
C PRO A 55 -22.66 -1.16 -4.20
N PRO A 56 -23.80 -1.11 -3.48
CA PRO A 56 -23.81 -1.16 -2.00
C PRO A 56 -23.19 -2.43 -1.40
N SER A 57 -23.15 -3.52 -2.13
CA SER A 57 -22.54 -4.78 -1.72
C SER A 57 -21.03 -4.86 -2.00
N SER A 58 -20.42 -3.83 -2.56
CA SER A 58 -19.01 -3.84 -2.92
C SER A 58 -18.12 -3.85 -1.67
N PRO A 59 -17.20 -4.82 -1.52
CA PRO A 59 -16.22 -4.83 -0.43
C PRO A 59 -15.24 -3.66 -0.51
N MET A 60 -15.21 -2.96 -1.65
CA MET A 60 -14.34 -1.79 -1.88
C MET A 60 -14.90 -0.50 -1.27
N LEU A 61 -16.18 -0.47 -0.87
CA LEU A 61 -16.82 0.72 -0.28
C LEU A 61 -16.08 1.26 0.95
N ASP A 62 -15.61 0.37 1.84
CA ASP A 62 -14.85 0.82 3.01
C ASP A 62 -13.53 1.49 2.65
N ARG A 63 -12.89 1.03 1.57
CA ARG A 63 -11.64 1.62 1.08
C ARG A 63 -11.84 2.98 0.42
N LEU A 64 -13.00 3.19 -0.21
CA LEU A 64 -13.37 4.41 -0.92
C LEU A 64 -13.86 5.50 0.05
N ARG A 65 -14.52 5.12 1.13
CA ARG A 65 -15.21 6.02 2.06
C ARG A 65 -14.25 6.93 2.79
N LEU A 66 -14.48 8.23 2.70
CA LEU A 66 -13.91 9.25 3.56
C LEU A 66 -14.89 9.56 4.71
N THR A 67 -14.34 9.88 5.87
CA THR A 67 -15.05 10.45 7.03
C THR A 67 -14.25 11.63 7.55
N PRO A 68 -14.82 12.51 8.39
CA PRO A 68 -14.05 13.60 9.00
C PRO A 68 -12.78 13.10 9.71
N GLU A 69 -12.87 11.98 10.42
CA GLU A 69 -11.76 11.38 11.16
C GLU A 69 -10.68 10.85 10.20
N ARG A 70 -11.09 10.25 9.06
CA ARG A 70 -10.15 9.77 8.04
C ARG A 70 -9.44 10.94 7.33
N ILE A 71 -10.14 12.05 7.07
CA ILE A 71 -9.55 13.26 6.50
C ILE A 71 -8.56 13.89 7.49
N ASP A 72 -8.92 13.96 8.78
CA ASP A 72 -8.00 14.46 9.81
C ASP A 72 -6.77 13.55 9.97
N ALA A 73 -6.93 12.23 9.89
CA ALA A 73 -5.80 11.28 9.89
C ALA A 73 -4.87 11.51 8.69
N ILE A 74 -5.41 11.69 7.48
CA ILE A 74 -4.62 12.00 6.28
C ILE A 74 -3.83 13.31 6.48
N ALA A 75 -4.47 14.34 7.02
CA ALA A 75 -3.82 15.62 7.29
C ALA A 75 -2.73 15.48 8.36
N SER A 76 -2.98 14.69 9.42
CA SER A 76 -2.01 14.41 10.47
C SER A 76 -0.79 13.64 9.97
N ASP A 77 -1.00 12.64 9.12
CA ASP A 77 0.09 11.89 8.48
C ASP A 77 0.93 12.81 7.59
N MET A 78 0.30 13.71 6.83
CA MET A 78 1.00 14.70 6.01
C MET A 78 1.82 15.68 6.86
N GLU A 79 1.30 16.14 8.00
CA GLU A 79 2.05 16.95 8.97
C GLU A 79 3.24 16.17 9.54
N ALA A 80 3.03 14.90 9.93
CA ALA A 80 4.12 14.05 10.41
C ALA A 80 5.24 13.90 9.36
N ILE A 81 4.89 13.67 8.09
CA ILE A 81 5.84 13.62 6.98
C ILE A 81 6.57 14.97 6.81
N SER A 82 5.90 16.10 7.03
CA SER A 82 6.51 17.43 6.92
C SER A 82 7.69 17.62 7.87
N HIS A 83 7.64 16.98 9.03
CA HIS A 83 8.69 17.04 10.06
C HIS A 83 9.82 16.03 9.86
N LEU A 84 9.67 15.06 8.98
CA LEU A 84 10.76 14.14 8.67
C LEU A 84 11.94 14.89 8.02
N ARG A 85 13.15 14.41 8.26
CA ARG A 85 14.32 14.88 7.54
C ARG A 85 14.17 14.56 6.05
N SER A 86 14.41 15.55 5.18
CA SER A 86 14.44 15.30 3.74
C SER A 86 15.62 14.39 3.40
N PRO A 87 15.42 13.35 2.59
CA PRO A 87 16.50 12.51 2.10
C PRO A 87 17.36 13.20 1.02
N GLN A 88 16.88 14.32 0.45
CA GLN A 88 17.54 15.01 -0.64
C GLN A 88 18.88 15.57 -0.19
N GLY A 89 19.94 15.24 -0.92
CA GLY A 89 21.28 15.72 -0.66
C GLY A 89 21.99 15.04 0.51
N GLU A 90 21.36 14.06 1.19
CA GLU A 90 21.98 13.33 2.30
C GLU A 90 23.27 12.64 1.86
N GLU A 91 24.36 12.94 2.55
CA GLU A 91 25.66 12.30 2.31
C GLU A 91 25.69 10.91 2.97
N LEU A 92 25.80 9.87 2.15
CA LEU A 92 25.82 8.47 2.59
C LEU A 92 27.24 7.97 2.87
N ALA A 93 28.24 8.50 2.15
CA ALA A 93 29.63 8.14 2.31
C ALA A 93 30.53 9.22 1.69
N ARG A 94 31.75 9.36 2.25
CA ARG A 94 32.81 10.22 1.74
C ARG A 94 34.14 9.51 1.90
N TRP A 95 34.98 9.54 0.85
CA TRP A 95 36.34 9.02 0.93
C TRP A 95 37.26 9.76 -0.02
N THR A 96 38.55 9.79 0.29
CA THR A 96 39.57 10.42 -0.55
C THR A 96 40.48 9.34 -1.17
N ARG A 97 40.71 9.44 -2.46
CA ARG A 97 41.62 8.56 -3.19
C ARG A 97 43.07 8.98 -2.95
N PRO A 98 44.08 8.07 -3.19
CA PRO A 98 45.49 8.42 -3.03
C PRO A 98 45.98 9.63 -3.84
N ASN A 99 45.34 9.95 -4.95
CA ASN A 99 45.61 11.10 -5.76
C ASN A 99 44.99 12.43 -5.26
N GLY A 100 44.36 12.42 -4.06
CA GLY A 100 43.72 13.59 -3.43
C GLY A 100 42.26 13.83 -3.89
N MET A 101 41.71 13.07 -4.84
CA MET A 101 40.33 13.22 -5.29
C MET A 101 39.35 12.77 -4.18
N THR A 102 38.44 13.66 -3.77
CA THR A 102 37.35 13.34 -2.84
C THR A 102 36.12 12.85 -3.59
N ILE A 103 35.60 11.68 -3.20
CA ILE A 103 34.39 11.09 -3.73
C ILE A 103 33.31 11.17 -2.64
N VAL A 104 32.13 11.65 -3.01
CA VAL A 104 30.97 11.76 -2.12
C VAL A 104 29.80 11.01 -2.73
N LYS A 105 29.21 10.08 -1.97
CA LYS A 105 27.95 9.40 -2.33
C LYS A 105 26.79 10.14 -1.68
N ARG A 106 25.88 10.67 -2.47
CA ARG A 106 24.69 11.40 -1.99
C ARG A 106 23.40 10.78 -2.50
N ARG A 107 22.33 10.95 -1.72
CA ARG A 107 20.96 10.67 -2.18
C ARG A 107 20.48 11.80 -3.09
N VAL A 108 19.81 11.41 -4.17
CA VAL A 108 19.14 12.32 -5.11
C VAL A 108 17.72 11.85 -5.35
N PRO A 109 16.78 12.75 -5.71
CA PRO A 109 15.44 12.35 -6.15
C PRO A 109 15.50 11.44 -7.39
N PHE A 110 14.48 10.63 -7.60
CA PHE A 110 14.28 9.91 -8.87
C PHE A 110 14.03 10.89 -10.02
N GLY A 111 13.30 11.97 -9.74
CA GLY A 111 12.84 12.98 -10.69
C GLY A 111 11.33 13.01 -10.80
N VAL A 112 10.74 12.27 -11.73
CA VAL A 112 9.29 12.12 -11.89
C VAL A 112 8.86 10.70 -11.58
N ILE A 113 7.97 10.56 -10.59
CA ILE A 113 7.40 9.28 -10.18
C ILE A 113 6.00 9.15 -10.77
N GLY A 114 5.78 8.11 -11.59
CA GLY A 114 4.45 7.71 -12.03
C GLY A 114 3.80 6.78 -11.02
N MET A 115 2.58 7.07 -10.61
CA MET A 115 1.80 6.22 -9.71
C MET A 115 0.53 5.74 -10.40
N VAL A 116 0.28 4.43 -10.33
CA VAL A 116 -0.96 3.83 -10.81
C VAL A 116 -1.67 3.19 -9.63
N CYS A 117 -2.86 3.73 -9.26
CA CYS A 117 -3.58 3.34 -8.05
C CYS A 117 -5.00 2.88 -8.35
N GLU A 118 -5.49 1.95 -7.53
CA GLU A 118 -6.91 1.63 -7.41
C GLU A 118 -7.63 2.63 -6.49
N ALA A 119 -8.95 2.46 -6.32
CA ALA A 119 -9.86 3.33 -5.57
C ALA A 119 -9.50 3.48 -4.09
N ARG A 120 -8.64 4.46 -3.78
CA ARG A 120 -8.26 4.84 -2.42
C ARG A 120 -7.95 6.34 -2.38
N PRO A 121 -8.90 7.21 -2.03
CA PRO A 121 -8.69 8.66 -2.03
C PRO A 121 -7.51 9.13 -1.16
N ASN A 122 -7.27 8.48 0.00
CA ASN A 122 -6.15 8.82 0.88
C ASN A 122 -4.79 8.68 0.18
N VAL A 123 -4.66 7.72 -0.74
CA VAL A 123 -3.40 7.47 -1.46
C VAL A 123 -2.96 8.69 -2.28
N THR A 124 -3.89 9.50 -2.77
CA THR A 124 -3.58 10.74 -3.50
C THR A 124 -2.79 11.72 -2.63
N ALA A 125 -3.20 11.92 -1.39
CA ALA A 125 -2.51 12.79 -0.44
C ALA A 125 -1.18 12.17 0.05
N ASP A 126 -1.17 10.87 0.35
CA ASP A 126 0.03 10.15 0.81
C ASP A 126 1.16 10.22 -0.22
N ILE A 127 0.83 9.95 -1.49
CA ILE A 127 1.78 9.97 -2.60
C ILE A 127 2.32 11.38 -2.81
N PHE A 128 1.46 12.38 -2.82
CA PHE A 128 1.88 13.77 -2.91
C PHE A 128 2.89 14.12 -1.81
N ALA A 129 2.55 13.80 -0.55
CA ALA A 129 3.41 14.11 0.58
C ALA A 129 4.79 13.47 0.48
N LEU A 130 4.84 12.17 0.14
CA LEU A 130 6.09 11.43 0.02
C LEU A 130 6.94 11.92 -1.18
N CYS A 131 6.32 12.18 -2.33
CA CYS A 131 7.01 12.67 -3.51
C CYS A 131 7.60 14.06 -3.27
N VAL A 132 6.78 15.01 -2.80
CA VAL A 132 7.24 16.39 -2.54
C VAL A 132 8.32 16.39 -1.47
N LYS A 133 8.14 15.68 -0.34
CA LYS A 133 9.14 15.63 0.74
C LYS A 133 10.49 15.08 0.28
N SER A 134 10.48 14.18 -0.68
CA SER A 134 11.71 13.60 -1.25
C SER A 134 12.22 14.31 -2.51
N GLY A 135 11.62 15.44 -2.88
CA GLY A 135 12.07 16.28 -4.01
C GLY A 135 11.68 15.73 -5.39
N ASN A 136 10.64 14.91 -5.46
CA ASN A 136 10.15 14.31 -6.71
C ASN A 136 8.85 14.97 -7.17
N ALA A 137 8.69 15.17 -8.48
CA ALA A 137 7.39 15.39 -9.07
C ALA A 137 6.63 14.06 -9.17
N CYS A 138 5.31 14.14 -9.18
CA CYS A 138 4.44 12.98 -9.22
C CYS A 138 3.38 13.10 -10.32
N ILE A 139 3.20 12.02 -11.07
CA ILE A 139 2.07 11.85 -11.99
C ILE A 139 1.22 10.71 -11.47
N LEU A 140 0.01 11.03 -10.99
CA LEU A 140 -0.92 10.07 -10.43
C LEU A 140 -1.99 9.68 -11.45
N LYS A 141 -2.14 8.40 -11.70
CA LYS A 141 -3.32 7.82 -12.32
C LYS A 141 -4.12 7.07 -11.26
N GLY A 142 -5.14 7.73 -10.72
CA GLY A 142 -6.07 7.17 -9.75
C GLY A 142 -7.10 6.22 -10.35
N GLY A 143 -7.77 5.43 -9.52
CA GLY A 143 -8.91 4.61 -9.92
C GLY A 143 -10.11 5.46 -10.33
N SER A 144 -10.89 4.96 -11.30
CA SER A 144 -12.14 5.62 -11.76
C SER A 144 -13.16 5.80 -10.65
N ASP A 145 -13.19 4.85 -9.73
CA ASP A 145 -14.16 4.80 -8.62
C ASP A 145 -13.94 5.88 -7.56
N ALA A 146 -12.75 6.50 -7.52
CA ALA A 146 -12.41 7.59 -6.59
C ALA A 146 -12.20 8.93 -7.33
N ARG A 147 -12.78 9.08 -8.51
CA ARG A 147 -12.51 10.21 -9.40
C ARG A 147 -12.79 11.56 -8.74
N HIS A 148 -13.98 11.75 -8.20
CA HIS A 148 -14.40 13.03 -7.62
C HIS A 148 -13.59 13.37 -6.36
N SER A 149 -13.33 12.38 -5.53
CA SER A 149 -12.46 12.54 -4.35
C SER A 149 -11.04 12.93 -4.74
N ASN A 150 -10.45 12.23 -5.72
CA ASN A 150 -9.09 12.52 -6.19
C ASN A 150 -8.98 13.92 -6.82
N GLU A 151 -9.96 14.34 -7.63
CA GLU A 151 -10.02 15.67 -8.24
C GLU A 151 -10.12 16.77 -7.15
N ALA A 152 -10.97 16.57 -6.13
CA ALA A 152 -11.13 17.51 -5.01
C ALA A 152 -9.85 17.62 -4.17
N ILE A 153 -9.21 16.50 -3.83
CA ILE A 153 -7.93 16.49 -3.10
C ILE A 153 -6.86 17.17 -3.95
N ALA A 154 -6.72 16.81 -5.24
CA ALA A 154 -5.69 17.37 -6.12
C ALA A 154 -5.78 18.92 -6.21
N ALA A 155 -7.00 19.46 -6.27
CA ALA A 155 -7.19 20.92 -6.29
C ALA A 155 -6.59 21.60 -5.05
N LEU A 156 -6.77 21.04 -3.85
CA LEU A 156 -6.19 21.56 -2.61
C LEU A 156 -4.66 21.41 -2.56
N LEU A 157 -4.14 20.33 -3.16
CA LEU A 157 -2.69 20.11 -3.27
C LEU A 157 -2.04 21.12 -4.21
N HIS A 158 -2.69 21.46 -5.34
CA HIS A 158 -2.26 22.52 -6.25
C HIS A 158 -2.29 23.88 -5.57
N GLU A 159 -3.32 24.20 -4.78
CA GLU A 159 -3.39 25.43 -3.98
C GLU A 159 -2.20 25.53 -3.02
N ALA A 160 -1.87 24.43 -2.32
CA ALA A 160 -0.73 24.38 -1.41
C ALA A 160 0.61 24.60 -2.12
N LEU A 161 0.80 24.02 -3.31
CA LEU A 161 1.98 24.27 -4.15
C LEU A 161 2.07 25.74 -4.56
N GLY A 162 0.96 26.30 -5.06
CA GLY A 162 0.88 27.70 -5.50
C GLY A 162 1.17 28.69 -4.38
N ALA A 163 0.69 28.45 -3.15
CA ALA A 163 0.93 29.29 -1.99
C ALA A 163 2.43 29.39 -1.62
N GLU A 164 3.20 28.35 -1.92
CA GLU A 164 4.66 28.34 -1.74
C GLU A 164 5.41 28.69 -3.04
N GLY A 165 4.71 29.12 -4.09
CA GLY A 165 5.30 29.48 -5.37
C GLY A 165 5.97 28.31 -6.10
N ILE A 166 5.48 27.10 -5.92
CA ILE A 166 5.93 25.90 -6.63
C ILE A 166 4.97 25.61 -7.78
N ASP A 167 5.55 25.17 -8.91
CA ASP A 167 4.79 24.82 -10.12
C ASP A 167 3.77 23.70 -9.81
N GLU A 168 2.52 23.92 -10.14
CA GLU A 168 1.43 22.96 -9.92
C GLU A 168 1.67 21.61 -10.64
N ASN A 169 2.42 21.62 -11.75
CA ASN A 169 2.82 20.40 -12.46
C ASN A 169 3.76 19.49 -11.67
N THR A 170 4.20 19.91 -10.48
CA THR A 170 4.86 19.04 -9.48
C THR A 170 3.94 17.87 -9.08
N PHE A 171 2.63 18.07 -9.14
CA PHE A 171 1.64 17.02 -8.95
C PHE A 171 0.63 17.03 -10.10
N THR A 172 0.63 15.99 -10.92
CA THR A 172 -0.26 15.87 -12.07
C THR A 172 -1.23 14.70 -11.85
N LEU A 173 -2.54 14.99 -11.78
CA LEU A 173 -3.58 13.96 -11.77
C LEU A 173 -4.00 13.67 -13.21
N LEU A 174 -3.79 12.43 -13.67
CA LEU A 174 -4.24 11.99 -14.98
C LEU A 174 -5.75 11.68 -14.99
N PRO A 175 -6.43 11.86 -16.14
CA PRO A 175 -7.84 11.50 -16.25
C PRO A 175 -8.09 10.01 -16.02
N ALA A 176 -9.32 9.70 -15.62
CA ALA A 176 -9.74 8.31 -15.53
C ALA A 176 -9.76 7.67 -16.93
N GLY A 177 -9.33 6.40 -17.02
CA GLY A 177 -9.37 5.63 -18.28
C GLY A 177 -8.10 4.81 -18.52
N HIS A 178 -8.24 3.78 -19.36
CA HIS A 178 -7.13 2.87 -19.69
C HIS A 178 -6.07 3.54 -20.57
N GLU A 179 -6.46 4.47 -21.43
CA GLU A 179 -5.54 5.22 -22.29
C GLU A 179 -4.49 5.97 -21.48
N ALA A 180 -4.90 6.63 -20.39
CA ALA A 180 -3.98 7.34 -19.49
C ALA A 180 -2.94 6.41 -18.84
N VAL A 181 -3.33 5.17 -18.49
CA VAL A 181 -2.39 4.17 -17.97
C VAL A 181 -1.37 3.80 -19.04
N GLY A 182 -1.81 3.46 -20.26
CA GLY A 182 -0.93 3.11 -21.37
C GLY A 182 0.06 4.22 -21.72
N ALA A 183 -0.42 5.49 -21.73
CA ALA A 183 0.42 6.67 -21.94
C ALA A 183 1.48 6.79 -20.86
N LEU A 184 1.11 6.67 -19.56
CA LEU A 184 2.03 6.75 -18.42
C LEU A 184 3.09 5.64 -18.49
N LEU A 185 2.70 4.39 -18.72
CA LEU A 185 3.62 3.25 -18.78
C LEU A 185 4.61 3.33 -19.95
N SER A 186 4.30 4.14 -20.96
CA SER A 186 5.14 4.36 -22.15
C SER A 186 5.90 5.70 -22.12
N ALA A 187 5.84 6.47 -21.02
CA ALA A 187 6.40 7.82 -20.91
C ALA A 187 7.92 7.83 -20.72
N VAL A 188 8.66 7.10 -21.56
CA VAL A 188 10.13 7.02 -21.56
C VAL A 188 10.75 8.40 -21.75
N GLY A 189 11.72 8.75 -20.89
CA GLY A 189 12.40 10.06 -20.90
C GLY A 189 11.66 11.16 -20.14
N TYR A 190 10.39 10.95 -19.77
CA TYR A 190 9.60 11.90 -18.98
C TYR A 190 9.37 11.41 -17.55
N VAL A 191 9.16 10.10 -17.37
CA VAL A 191 8.93 9.45 -16.07
C VAL A 191 10.09 8.52 -15.77
N ASP A 192 10.66 8.63 -14.56
CA ASP A 192 11.85 7.90 -14.16
C ASP A 192 11.53 6.52 -13.55
N VAL A 193 10.40 6.41 -12.89
CA VAL A 193 9.94 5.16 -12.26
C VAL A 193 8.42 5.14 -12.14
N VAL A 194 7.81 3.97 -12.28
CA VAL A 194 6.39 3.74 -11.98
C VAL A 194 6.26 2.85 -10.76
N ILE A 195 5.28 3.20 -9.90
CA ILE A 195 4.95 2.45 -8.68
C ILE A 195 3.46 2.09 -8.74
N PRO A 196 3.09 0.83 -9.00
CA PRO A 196 1.70 0.39 -8.93
C PRO A 196 1.26 0.21 -7.46
N ARG A 197 -0.02 0.57 -7.19
CA ARG A 197 -0.62 0.45 -5.86
C ARG A 197 -2.05 -0.10 -5.98
N GLY A 198 -2.21 -1.40 -5.82
CA GLY A 198 -3.51 -2.07 -5.99
C GLY A 198 -3.41 -3.58 -5.86
N GLY A 199 -4.41 -4.29 -6.35
CA GLY A 199 -4.44 -5.75 -6.35
C GLY A 199 -3.38 -6.37 -7.29
N ALA A 200 -3.14 -7.67 -7.12
CA ALA A 200 -2.15 -8.43 -7.88
C ALA A 200 -2.33 -8.30 -9.40
N GLY A 201 -3.57 -8.17 -9.89
CA GLY A 201 -3.87 -7.97 -11.30
C GLY A 201 -3.31 -6.66 -11.86
N LEU A 202 -3.49 -5.54 -11.13
CA LEU A 202 -2.94 -4.25 -11.52
C LEU A 202 -1.40 -4.26 -11.49
N ILE A 203 -0.83 -4.82 -10.44
CA ILE A 203 0.64 -4.90 -10.29
C ILE A 203 1.24 -5.70 -11.45
N ARG A 204 0.68 -6.87 -11.75
CA ARG A 204 1.10 -7.70 -12.89
C ARG A 204 0.97 -6.96 -14.21
N PHE A 205 -0.17 -6.31 -14.45
CA PHE A 205 -0.40 -5.52 -15.66
C PHE A 205 0.66 -4.43 -15.85
N VAL A 206 0.97 -3.67 -14.79
CA VAL A 206 2.00 -2.61 -14.86
C VAL A 206 3.37 -3.22 -15.14
N ARG A 207 3.76 -4.29 -14.44
CA ARG A 207 5.03 -4.98 -14.65
C ARG A 207 5.23 -5.48 -16.08
N GLU A 208 4.17 -6.03 -16.68
CA GLU A 208 4.22 -6.61 -18.02
C GLU A 208 4.17 -5.57 -19.16
N ASN A 209 3.63 -4.37 -18.89
CA ASN A 209 3.38 -3.37 -19.92
C ASN A 209 4.23 -2.09 -19.79
N ALA A 210 4.92 -1.89 -18.67
CA ALA A 210 5.74 -0.69 -18.50
C ALA A 210 7.03 -0.75 -19.34
N ARG A 211 7.33 0.37 -19.99
CA ARG A 211 8.60 0.60 -20.71
C ARG A 211 9.62 1.40 -19.88
N ILE A 212 9.24 1.77 -18.68
CA ILE A 212 10.05 2.51 -17.69
C ILE A 212 10.24 1.62 -16.46
N PRO A 213 11.26 1.85 -15.63
CA PRO A 213 11.49 1.07 -14.41
C PRO A 213 10.25 1.00 -13.54
N VAL A 214 9.98 -0.17 -12.94
CA VAL A 214 8.87 -0.41 -12.02
C VAL A 214 9.40 -0.79 -10.64
N ILE A 215 8.90 -0.13 -9.61
CA ILE A 215 9.07 -0.56 -8.23
C ILE A 215 7.73 -1.10 -7.77
N GLU A 216 7.65 -2.41 -7.55
CA GLU A 216 6.42 -3.06 -7.11
C GLU A 216 6.58 -3.74 -5.75
N THR A 217 5.49 -3.80 -5.00
CA THR A 217 5.32 -4.72 -3.88
C THR A 217 4.40 -5.83 -4.34
N GLY A 218 4.74 -7.09 -4.06
CA GLY A 218 3.86 -8.22 -4.34
C GLY A 218 2.55 -8.14 -3.55
N ALA A 219 1.64 -9.11 -3.79
CA ALA A 219 0.49 -9.36 -2.93
C ALA A 219 0.97 -9.58 -1.48
N GLY A 220 0.15 -9.26 -0.50
CA GLY A 220 0.47 -9.48 0.90
C GLY A 220 0.05 -10.86 1.37
N ILE A 221 0.74 -11.93 0.96
CA ILE A 221 0.48 -13.28 1.47
C ILE A 221 1.20 -13.43 2.81
N VAL A 222 0.43 -13.40 3.89
CA VAL A 222 0.94 -13.29 5.27
C VAL A 222 0.88 -14.62 5.99
N HIS A 223 2.03 -15.06 6.53
CA HIS A 223 2.13 -16.26 7.35
C HIS A 223 2.40 -15.91 8.80
N THR A 224 1.83 -16.71 9.70
CA THR A 224 2.23 -16.74 11.11
C THR A 224 2.55 -18.18 11.47
N TYR A 225 3.75 -18.42 12.04
CA TYR A 225 4.15 -19.73 12.52
C TYR A 225 3.94 -19.86 14.01
N PHE A 226 3.16 -20.89 14.42
CA PHE A 226 3.01 -21.29 15.81
C PHE A 226 3.90 -22.48 16.11
N ASP A 227 5.02 -22.20 16.77
CA ASP A 227 6.07 -23.19 17.05
C ASP A 227 5.73 -24.14 18.21
N ILE A 228 6.58 -25.16 18.38
CA ILE A 228 6.46 -26.15 19.47
C ILE A 228 6.46 -25.48 20.84
N ASP A 229 7.25 -24.43 21.03
CA ASP A 229 7.38 -23.66 22.27
C ASP A 229 6.44 -22.43 22.35
N GLY A 230 5.49 -22.31 21.40
CA GLY A 230 4.57 -21.17 21.34
C GLY A 230 3.67 -21.07 22.57
N ASP A 231 3.52 -19.85 23.11
CA ASP A 231 2.56 -19.55 24.18
C ASP A 231 1.13 -19.52 23.60
N LEU A 232 0.26 -20.40 24.08
CA LEU A 232 -1.08 -20.60 23.56
C LEU A 232 -1.97 -19.35 23.70
N GLU A 233 -1.95 -18.68 24.87
CA GLU A 233 -2.76 -17.49 25.11
C GLU A 233 -2.36 -16.34 24.19
N LYS A 234 -1.06 -16.08 24.07
CA LYS A 234 -0.53 -15.06 23.16
C LYS A 234 -0.81 -15.42 21.71
N GLY A 235 -0.56 -16.69 21.32
CA GLY A 235 -0.81 -17.18 19.97
C GLY A 235 -2.27 -16.98 19.56
N ARG A 236 -3.22 -17.33 20.42
CA ARG A 236 -4.66 -17.13 20.20
C ARG A 236 -5.00 -15.64 19.98
N ALA A 237 -4.46 -14.75 20.82
CA ALA A 237 -4.70 -13.33 20.71
C ALA A 237 -4.08 -12.74 19.42
N VAL A 238 -2.86 -13.15 19.06
CA VAL A 238 -2.15 -12.72 17.86
C VAL A 238 -2.87 -13.19 16.60
N VAL A 239 -3.20 -14.48 16.50
CA VAL A 239 -3.89 -15.06 15.33
C VAL A 239 -5.26 -14.41 15.13
N CYS A 240 -6.04 -14.24 16.20
CA CYS A 240 -7.32 -13.56 16.14
C CYS A 240 -7.18 -12.11 15.65
N ASN A 241 -6.31 -11.34 16.26
CA ASN A 241 -6.10 -9.94 15.89
C ASN A 241 -5.57 -9.82 14.45
N ALA A 242 -4.58 -10.61 14.08
CA ALA A 242 -3.96 -10.57 12.75
C ALA A 242 -4.97 -10.87 11.64
N LYS A 243 -5.95 -11.79 11.88
CA LYS A 243 -6.97 -12.11 10.89
C LYS A 243 -8.17 -11.18 10.93
N THR A 244 -8.66 -10.78 12.12
CA THR A 244 -10.01 -10.19 12.25
C THR A 244 -10.03 -8.68 12.43
N ARG A 245 -8.91 -8.05 12.80
CA ARG A 245 -8.84 -6.59 12.98
C ARG A 245 -9.29 -5.82 11.74
N ARG A 246 -8.81 -6.23 10.57
CA ARG A 246 -9.17 -5.66 9.27
C ARG A 246 -8.72 -6.60 8.16
N VAL A 247 -9.62 -7.39 7.59
CA VAL A 247 -9.30 -8.41 6.58
C VAL A 247 -8.84 -7.82 5.24
N SER A 248 -9.22 -6.57 4.93
CA SER A 248 -8.95 -5.93 3.64
C SER A 248 -7.57 -5.26 3.53
N VAL A 249 -6.68 -5.45 4.52
CA VAL A 249 -5.31 -4.92 4.48
C VAL A 249 -4.31 -6.02 4.10
N CYS A 250 -3.21 -5.58 3.45
CA CYS A 250 -2.19 -6.48 2.91
C CYS A 250 -1.36 -7.22 3.98
N ASN A 251 -1.50 -6.88 5.26
CA ASN A 251 -0.86 -7.57 6.39
C ASN A 251 -1.87 -8.34 7.27
N ALA A 252 -3.07 -8.61 6.75
CA ALA A 252 -3.99 -9.55 7.39
C ALA A 252 -3.47 -10.97 7.23
N LEU A 253 -3.63 -11.80 8.26
CA LEU A 253 -3.16 -13.18 8.24
C LEU A 253 -3.89 -14.01 7.18
N ASP A 254 -3.14 -14.69 6.30
CA ASP A 254 -3.68 -15.58 5.26
C ASP A 254 -3.37 -17.04 5.52
N CYS A 255 -2.22 -17.34 6.13
CA CYS A 255 -1.84 -18.73 6.43
C CYS A 255 -1.27 -18.85 7.85
N LEU A 256 -1.93 -19.65 8.68
CA LEU A 256 -1.39 -20.12 9.95
C LEU A 256 -0.59 -21.40 9.71
N VAL A 257 0.71 -21.35 9.96
CA VAL A 257 1.57 -22.54 9.94
C VAL A 257 1.72 -23.02 11.39
N ILE A 258 1.39 -24.29 11.67
CA ILE A 258 1.43 -24.84 13.02
C ILE A 258 2.38 -26.04 13.13
N HIS A 259 3.18 -26.08 14.19
CA HIS A 259 3.98 -27.25 14.49
C HIS A 259 3.10 -28.45 14.83
N ARG A 260 3.37 -29.63 14.22
CA ARG A 260 2.57 -30.86 14.39
C ARG A 260 2.34 -31.23 15.85
N GLY A 261 3.34 -31.05 16.71
CA GLY A 261 3.24 -31.30 18.15
C GLY A 261 2.25 -30.41 18.91
N ARG A 262 1.69 -29.40 18.24
CA ARG A 262 0.74 -28.43 18.82
C ARG A 262 -0.65 -28.48 18.16
N LEU A 263 -0.95 -29.54 17.39
CA LEU A 263 -2.27 -29.72 16.78
C LEU A 263 -3.39 -29.83 17.81
N THR A 264 -3.11 -30.31 19.01
CA THR A 264 -4.10 -30.35 20.14
C THR A 264 -4.52 -28.94 20.59
N ASP A 265 -3.71 -27.92 20.34
CA ASP A 265 -4.00 -26.52 20.70
C ASP A 265 -4.72 -25.76 19.55
N LEU A 266 -4.75 -26.34 18.35
CA LEU A 266 -5.31 -25.69 17.17
C LEU A 266 -6.79 -25.29 17.34
N PRO A 267 -7.65 -26.13 17.97
CA PRO A 267 -9.03 -25.73 18.25
C PRO A 267 -9.13 -24.47 19.10
N GLU A 268 -8.30 -24.33 20.12
CA GLU A 268 -8.30 -23.16 21.01
C GLU A 268 -7.70 -21.92 20.30
N LEU A 269 -6.66 -22.09 19.49
CA LEU A 269 -6.10 -21.00 18.66
C LEU A 269 -7.13 -20.45 17.67
N CYS A 270 -7.95 -21.32 17.06
CA CYS A 270 -8.93 -20.94 16.05
C CYS A 270 -10.30 -20.56 16.64
N ALA A 271 -10.61 -20.88 17.90
CA ALA A 271 -11.92 -20.62 18.49
C ALA A 271 -12.43 -19.17 18.33
N PRO A 272 -11.61 -18.10 18.51
CA PRO A 272 -12.07 -16.73 18.29
C PRO A 272 -12.42 -16.41 16.84
N LEU A 273 -11.81 -17.13 15.88
CA LEU A 273 -12.05 -16.95 14.44
C LEU A 273 -13.45 -17.41 14.04
N ALA A 274 -13.98 -18.46 14.72
CA ALA A 274 -15.34 -18.94 14.51
C ALA A 274 -16.38 -17.86 14.83
N GLY A 275 -16.17 -17.09 15.91
CA GLY A 275 -17.02 -15.96 16.28
C GLY A 275 -17.02 -14.81 15.25
N ALA A 276 -15.96 -14.69 14.47
CA ALA A 276 -15.83 -13.75 13.37
C ALA A 276 -16.22 -14.36 12.01
N HIS A 277 -16.80 -15.55 11.97
CA HIS A 277 -17.21 -16.27 10.76
C HIS A 277 -16.06 -16.48 9.73
N VAL A 278 -14.85 -16.74 10.20
CA VAL A 278 -13.70 -17.02 9.32
C VAL A 278 -13.83 -18.44 8.77
N THR A 279 -13.79 -18.58 7.44
CA THR A 279 -13.66 -19.90 6.80
C THR A 279 -12.21 -20.37 6.90
N VAL A 280 -11.99 -21.58 7.42
CA VAL A 280 -10.67 -22.19 7.58
C VAL A 280 -10.47 -23.29 6.55
N TYR A 281 -9.45 -23.12 5.69
CA TYR A 281 -8.96 -24.15 4.78
C TYR A 281 -7.79 -24.88 5.43
N ALA A 282 -8.00 -26.08 5.90
CA ALA A 282 -7.02 -26.84 6.69
C ALA A 282 -6.43 -28.00 5.88
N ASP A 283 -5.12 -28.26 6.03
CA ASP A 283 -4.54 -29.50 5.51
C ASP A 283 -5.11 -30.70 6.30
N GLU A 284 -4.84 -31.94 5.84
CA GLU A 284 -5.46 -33.14 6.39
C GLU A 284 -5.27 -33.30 7.92
N GLU A 285 -4.07 -32.99 8.44
CA GLU A 285 -3.78 -33.10 9.87
C GLU A 285 -4.47 -32.02 10.69
N ALA A 286 -4.45 -30.78 10.19
CA ALA A 286 -5.13 -29.65 10.81
C ALA A 286 -6.67 -29.80 10.73
N PHE A 287 -7.17 -30.31 9.59
CA PHE A 287 -8.61 -30.60 9.43
C PHE A 287 -9.07 -31.59 10.48
N ALA A 288 -8.35 -32.72 10.62
CA ALA A 288 -8.71 -33.77 11.63
C ALA A 288 -8.67 -33.21 13.07
N ALA A 289 -7.79 -32.23 13.37
CA ALA A 289 -7.71 -31.60 14.68
C ALA A 289 -8.85 -30.59 14.92
N LEU A 290 -9.42 -30.01 13.87
CA LEU A 290 -10.51 -29.02 13.93
C LEU A 290 -11.90 -29.66 13.80
N ASP A 291 -11.99 -30.85 13.22
CA ASP A 291 -13.28 -31.53 13.02
C ASP A 291 -13.97 -31.77 14.35
N GLY A 292 -15.24 -31.39 14.42
CA GLY A 292 -16.05 -31.42 15.67
C GLY A 292 -15.72 -30.29 16.67
N HIS A 293 -14.66 -29.50 16.46
CA HIS A 293 -14.25 -28.39 17.33
C HIS A 293 -14.41 -27.00 16.66
N TYR A 294 -14.49 -26.95 15.35
CA TYR A 294 -14.75 -25.74 14.56
C TYR A 294 -16.07 -25.87 13.82
N PRO A 295 -16.85 -24.80 13.56
CA PRO A 295 -18.13 -24.90 12.87
C PRO A 295 -18.00 -25.59 11.50
N ALA A 296 -18.74 -26.67 11.28
CA ALA A 296 -18.63 -27.48 10.05
C ALA A 296 -18.87 -26.71 8.75
N GLY A 297 -19.72 -25.66 8.78
CA GLY A 297 -19.96 -24.80 7.62
C GLY A 297 -18.83 -23.77 7.35
N LEU A 298 -17.81 -23.71 8.19
CA LEU A 298 -16.67 -22.81 8.09
C LEU A 298 -15.31 -23.56 8.04
N LEU A 299 -15.34 -24.90 7.96
CA LEU A 299 -14.15 -25.75 7.89
C LEU A 299 -14.15 -26.49 6.55
N GLU A 300 -13.10 -26.32 5.78
CA GLU A 300 -12.91 -26.94 4.46
C GLU A 300 -11.50 -27.51 4.32
N HIS A 301 -11.33 -28.52 3.46
CA HIS A 301 -10.00 -29.02 3.11
C HIS A 301 -9.23 -27.99 2.28
N ALA A 302 -7.97 -27.77 2.62
CA ALA A 302 -7.10 -26.89 1.85
C ALA A 302 -6.71 -27.52 0.52
N ALA A 303 -6.82 -26.75 -0.56
CA ALA A 303 -6.11 -27.01 -1.82
C ALA A 303 -4.77 -26.26 -1.81
N GLU A 304 -3.84 -26.69 -2.67
CA GLU A 304 -2.48 -26.10 -2.78
C GLU A 304 -2.50 -24.59 -2.96
N GLU A 305 -3.44 -24.08 -3.73
CA GLU A 305 -3.60 -22.65 -4.04
C GLU A 305 -3.94 -21.80 -2.81
N HIS A 306 -4.62 -22.37 -1.80
CA HIS A 306 -5.01 -21.63 -0.59
C HIS A 306 -3.79 -21.16 0.21
N PHE A 307 -2.67 -21.89 0.17
CA PHE A 307 -1.45 -21.51 0.89
C PHE A 307 -0.71 -20.31 0.28
N GLY A 308 -0.95 -20.02 -1.00
CA GLY A 308 -0.36 -18.90 -1.74
C GLY A 308 -1.39 -17.82 -2.12
N THR A 309 -2.50 -17.70 -1.39
CA THR A 309 -3.58 -16.76 -1.70
C THR A 309 -3.65 -15.62 -0.69
N GLU A 310 -3.61 -14.38 -1.16
CA GLU A 310 -4.03 -13.20 -0.39
C GLU A 310 -5.56 -13.15 -0.39
N PHE A 311 -6.19 -13.57 0.70
CA PHE A 311 -7.64 -13.71 0.74
C PHE A 311 -8.39 -12.37 0.76
N LEU A 312 -7.86 -11.36 1.46
CA LEU A 312 -8.54 -10.06 1.68
C LEU A 312 -9.98 -10.21 2.21
N ASP A 313 -10.26 -11.32 2.87
CA ASP A 313 -11.59 -11.77 3.32
C ASP A 313 -11.46 -12.54 4.63
N TYR A 314 -12.59 -12.88 5.25
CA TYR A 314 -12.67 -13.75 6.43
C TYR A 314 -12.38 -15.21 6.03
N LYS A 315 -11.17 -15.47 5.55
CA LYS A 315 -10.64 -16.76 5.09
C LYS A 315 -9.22 -16.94 5.58
N LEU A 316 -8.85 -18.17 5.97
CA LEU A 316 -7.55 -18.51 6.51
C LEU A 316 -7.14 -19.90 6.05
N ALA A 317 -5.93 -20.08 5.55
CA ALA A 317 -5.34 -21.39 5.36
C ALA A 317 -4.61 -21.85 6.63
N VAL A 318 -4.62 -23.15 6.93
CA VAL A 318 -3.87 -23.76 8.03
C VAL A 318 -2.98 -24.87 7.49
N LYS A 319 -1.67 -24.77 7.74
CA LYS A 319 -0.64 -25.73 7.32
C LYS A 319 0.06 -26.36 8.51
N THR A 320 0.09 -27.68 8.57
CA THR A 320 0.84 -28.44 9.55
C THR A 320 2.28 -28.71 9.07
N VAL A 321 3.25 -28.52 9.95
CA VAL A 321 4.67 -28.79 9.68
C VAL A 321 5.32 -29.54 10.84
N ALA A 322 6.38 -30.30 10.54
CA ALA A 322 7.06 -31.12 11.55
C ALA A 322 8.18 -30.38 12.30
N SER A 323 8.61 -29.21 11.80
CA SER A 323 9.75 -28.47 12.34
C SER A 323 9.74 -27.02 11.87
N LEU A 324 10.58 -26.19 12.48
CA LEU A 324 10.86 -24.83 12.02
C LEU A 324 11.38 -24.81 10.58
N ASP A 325 12.28 -25.73 10.21
CA ASP A 325 12.77 -25.83 8.81
C ASP A 325 11.64 -26.10 7.83
N GLY A 326 10.67 -26.93 8.22
CA GLY A 326 9.46 -27.18 7.45
C GLY A 326 8.60 -25.93 7.29
N ALA A 327 8.46 -25.12 8.34
CA ALA A 327 7.76 -23.83 8.29
C ALA A 327 8.47 -22.84 7.36
N LEU A 328 9.79 -22.71 7.49
CA LEU A 328 10.59 -21.83 6.63
C LEU A 328 10.52 -22.26 5.16
N ALA A 329 10.55 -23.57 4.87
CA ALA A 329 10.41 -24.08 3.50
C ALA A 329 9.02 -23.78 2.92
N HIS A 330 7.96 -23.94 3.72
CA HIS A 330 6.59 -23.59 3.33
C HIS A 330 6.46 -22.10 3.04
N ILE A 331 6.90 -21.25 3.96
CA ILE A 331 6.89 -19.79 3.82
C ILE A 331 7.69 -19.39 2.57
N ALA A 332 8.90 -19.92 2.37
CA ALA A 332 9.72 -19.60 1.22
C ALA A 332 9.04 -19.93 -0.12
N ARG A 333 8.17 -20.96 -0.14
CA ARG A 333 7.44 -21.39 -1.34
C ARG A 333 6.23 -20.52 -1.66
N TYR A 334 5.46 -20.09 -0.64
CA TYR A 334 4.15 -19.45 -0.82
C TYR A 334 4.11 -17.98 -0.47
N SER A 335 5.06 -17.50 0.33
CA SER A 335 5.12 -16.11 0.75
C SER A 335 5.40 -15.15 -0.40
N SER A 336 4.77 -14.01 -0.32
CA SER A 336 5.08 -12.84 -1.14
C SER A 336 6.26 -12.02 -0.59
N ARG A 337 6.85 -12.39 0.55
CA ARG A 337 7.91 -11.66 1.28
C ARG A 337 7.44 -10.28 1.76
N HIS A 338 6.17 -10.18 2.10
CA HIS A 338 5.55 -8.94 2.56
C HIS A 338 5.57 -8.85 4.09
N SER A 339 5.00 -9.83 4.79
CA SER A 339 4.88 -9.84 6.25
C SER A 339 4.82 -11.28 6.77
N GLU A 340 5.71 -11.60 7.71
CA GLU A 340 5.78 -12.92 8.33
C GLU A 340 5.95 -12.77 9.85
N ALA A 341 5.45 -13.71 10.64
CA ALA A 341 5.56 -13.72 12.10
C ALA A 341 5.74 -15.14 12.65
#